data_49d90546ca91b73c9e98e1a02fcc0ed1
#
_entry.id   49d90546ca91b73c9e98e1a02fcc0ed1
#
_cell.length_a   1.000
_cell.length_b   1.000
_cell.length_c   1.000
_cell.angle_alpha   90.00
_cell.angle_beta   90.00
_cell.angle_gamma   90.00
#
_symmetry.space_group_name_H-M   'P 1'
#
loop_
_entity.id
_entity.type
_entity.pdbx_description
1 polymer ?
#
loop_
_entity_poly.entity_id
_entity_poly.type
_entity_poly.pdbx_seq_one_letter_code
_entity_poly.pdbx_strand_id
1 'polypeptide(L)'
;MNEIDNIRRQRLLDEITKTPYFELLGVQIEAFEDAPILSAMGVDHLIGNINLPALHGGVLGSLLECAASMMLLDKNPQGVTPRLVNIDVDYLRTGRPVKTYASASLVRQGRRVASVKAQLWQEARDRPIAIARVQFLLDRTGRTDANHG
;
A
#
# COMPACT_ATOMS: atom_id res chain seq x y z
N MET A 1 -9.21 -13.66 -15.14
CA MET A 1 -9.24 -13.50 -13.68
C MET A 1 -10.24 -14.49 -13.12
N ASN A 2 -9.82 -15.29 -12.17
CA ASN A 2 -10.67 -16.33 -11.60
C ASN A 2 -11.62 -15.75 -10.50
N GLU A 3 -12.52 -16.58 -10.01
CA GLU A 3 -13.50 -16.17 -9.00
C GLU A 3 -12.84 -15.76 -7.67
N ILE A 4 -11.77 -16.43 -7.27
CA ILE A 4 -11.01 -16.12 -6.05
C ILE A 4 -10.42 -14.72 -6.15
N ASP A 5 -9.81 -14.39 -7.28
CA ASP A 5 -9.24 -13.07 -7.51
C ASP A 5 -10.31 -11.98 -7.56
N ASN A 6 -11.50 -12.30 -8.06
CA ASN A 6 -12.63 -11.38 -8.04
C ASN A 6 -13.09 -11.05 -6.61
N ILE A 7 -13.17 -12.07 -5.75
CA ILE A 7 -13.52 -11.90 -4.34
C ILE A 7 -12.43 -11.10 -3.61
N ARG A 8 -11.16 -11.41 -3.84
CA ARG A 8 -10.03 -10.66 -3.28
C ARG A 8 -10.10 -9.20 -3.71
N ARG A 9 -10.29 -8.96 -5.00
CA ARG A 9 -10.38 -7.62 -5.59
C ARG A 9 -11.49 -6.80 -4.93
N GLN A 10 -12.69 -7.35 -4.85
CA GLN A 10 -13.82 -6.63 -4.27
C GLN A 10 -13.58 -6.28 -2.81
N ARG A 11 -13.05 -7.20 -2.03
CA ARG A 11 -12.72 -6.95 -0.62
C ARG A 11 -11.69 -5.83 -0.45
N LEU A 12 -10.64 -5.82 -1.26
CA LEU A 12 -9.61 -4.78 -1.19
C LEU A 12 -10.12 -3.44 -1.73
N LEU A 13 -10.95 -3.44 -2.76
CA LEU A 13 -11.59 -2.21 -3.25
C LEU A 13 -12.48 -1.58 -2.18
N ASP A 14 -13.21 -2.38 -1.43
CA ASP A 14 -14.02 -1.89 -0.31
C ASP A 14 -13.14 -1.21 0.75
N GLU A 15 -11.99 -1.78 1.05
CA GLU A 15 -11.04 -1.18 1.99
C GLU A 15 -10.43 0.13 1.47
N ILE A 16 -10.09 0.20 0.19
CA ILE A 16 -9.61 1.43 -0.45
C ILE A 16 -10.69 2.52 -0.38
N THR A 17 -11.93 2.18 -0.69
CA THR A 17 -13.06 3.10 -0.66
C THR A 17 -13.33 3.64 0.75
N LYS A 18 -13.13 2.83 1.78
CA LYS A 18 -13.28 3.25 3.18
C LYS A 18 -12.20 4.23 3.65
N THR A 19 -11.11 4.35 2.91
CA THR A 19 -9.99 5.22 3.25
C THR A 19 -9.94 6.39 2.26
N PRO A 20 -10.52 7.55 2.59
CA PRO A 20 -10.63 8.67 1.64
C PRO A 20 -9.30 9.10 1.03
N TYR A 21 -8.22 8.98 1.79
CA TYR A 21 -6.89 9.34 1.32
C TYR A 21 -6.38 8.40 0.23
N PHE A 22 -6.65 7.10 0.33
CA PHE A 22 -6.27 6.14 -0.72
C PHE A 22 -7.10 6.38 -1.99
N GLU A 23 -8.34 6.77 -1.83
CA GLU A 23 -9.19 7.18 -2.94
C GLU A 23 -8.66 8.44 -3.62
N LEU A 24 -8.21 9.43 -2.85
CA LEU A 24 -7.57 10.65 -3.36
C LEU A 24 -6.31 10.34 -4.17
N LEU A 25 -5.52 9.35 -3.76
CA LEU A 25 -4.34 8.90 -4.50
C LEU A 25 -4.70 8.23 -5.83
N GLY A 26 -5.95 7.84 -6.02
CA GLY A 26 -6.40 7.14 -7.22
C GLY A 26 -5.86 5.73 -7.34
N VAL A 27 -5.71 5.05 -6.22
CA VAL A 27 -5.13 3.69 -6.20
C VAL A 27 -6.06 2.72 -6.89
N GLN A 28 -5.49 1.90 -7.76
CA GLN A 28 -6.17 0.81 -8.46
C GLN A 28 -5.45 -0.51 -8.21
N ILE A 29 -6.18 -1.60 -8.36
CA ILE A 29 -5.63 -2.95 -8.28
C ILE A 29 -5.36 -3.43 -9.71
N GLU A 30 -4.10 -3.60 -10.06
CA GLU A 30 -3.68 -4.02 -11.40
C GLU A 30 -3.77 -5.54 -11.56
N ALA A 31 -3.25 -6.29 -10.61
CA ALA A 31 -3.14 -7.73 -10.70
C ALA A 31 -2.98 -8.35 -9.32
N PHE A 32 -3.12 -9.66 -9.27
CA PHE A 32 -2.77 -10.46 -8.11
C PHE A 32 -1.66 -11.43 -8.49
N GLU A 33 -0.61 -11.41 -7.71
CA GLU A 33 0.42 -12.43 -7.63
C GLU A 33 0.33 -13.06 -6.24
N ASP A 34 1.45 -13.29 -5.58
CA ASP A 34 1.45 -13.64 -4.15
C ASP A 34 0.79 -12.54 -3.30
N ALA A 35 0.98 -11.30 -3.71
CA ALA A 35 0.33 -10.13 -3.12
C ALA A 35 -0.33 -9.27 -4.21
N PRO A 36 -1.26 -8.38 -3.86
CA PRO A 36 -1.84 -7.47 -4.83
C PRO A 36 -0.79 -6.49 -5.37
N ILE A 37 -0.84 -6.26 -6.68
CA ILE A 37 -0.08 -5.20 -7.34
C ILE A 37 -1.03 -4.03 -7.54
N LEU A 38 -0.66 -2.90 -6.96
CA LEU A 38 -1.42 -1.66 -7.05
C LEU A 38 -0.81 -0.72 -8.07
N SER A 39 -1.58 0.25 -8.50
CA SER A 39 -1.07 1.36 -9.32
C SER A 39 -1.76 2.67 -8.96
N ALA A 40 -1.08 3.76 -9.30
CA ALA A 40 -1.65 5.10 -9.26
C ALA A 40 -1.15 5.89 -10.47
N MET A 41 -2.03 6.71 -11.05
CA MET A 41 -1.65 7.60 -12.15
C MET A 41 -0.93 8.84 -11.59
N GLY A 42 0.05 9.33 -12.33
CA GLY A 42 0.79 10.53 -11.97
C GLY A 42 0.03 11.81 -12.31
N VAL A 43 -1.09 12.06 -11.62
CA VAL A 43 -1.96 13.22 -11.85
C VAL A 43 -1.44 14.49 -11.16
N ASP A 44 -1.89 15.64 -11.64
CA ASP A 44 -1.34 16.95 -11.26
C ASP A 44 -1.33 17.23 -9.76
N HIS A 45 -2.37 16.83 -9.02
CA HIS A 45 -2.44 17.09 -7.58
C HIS A 45 -1.49 16.23 -6.73
N LEU A 46 -0.77 15.28 -7.35
CA LEU A 46 0.23 14.45 -6.70
C LEU A 46 1.66 14.96 -6.93
N ILE A 47 1.82 15.99 -7.75
CA ILE A 47 3.14 16.55 -8.08
C ILE A 47 3.63 17.40 -6.92
N GLY A 48 4.85 17.12 -6.47
CA GLY A 48 5.53 17.88 -5.42
C GLY A 48 6.53 18.88 -5.93
N ASN A 49 7.02 18.69 -7.15
CA ASN A 49 7.96 19.61 -7.79
C ASN A 49 7.56 19.77 -9.26
N ILE A 50 7.11 20.97 -9.60
CA ILE A 50 6.62 21.29 -10.95
C ILE A 50 7.77 21.40 -11.96
N ASN A 51 8.91 21.91 -11.53
CA ASN A 51 10.04 22.18 -12.42
C ASN A 51 10.78 20.90 -12.82
N LEU A 52 10.83 19.93 -11.92
CA LEU A 52 11.56 18.69 -12.19
C LEU A 52 10.94 17.86 -13.33
N PRO A 53 9.61 17.62 -13.58
CA PRO A 53 8.55 17.47 -12.60
C PRO A 53 8.62 16.11 -11.89
N ALA A 54 8.21 16.09 -10.65
CA ALA A 54 8.29 14.90 -9.81
C ALA A 54 7.06 14.75 -8.91
N LEU A 55 6.67 13.51 -8.67
CA LEU A 55 5.67 13.18 -7.66
C LEU A 55 6.20 13.58 -6.28
N HIS A 56 5.30 14.05 -5.42
CA HIS A 56 5.63 14.41 -4.05
C HIS A 56 6.14 13.18 -3.29
N GLY A 57 7.24 13.35 -2.52
CA GLY A 57 7.81 12.25 -1.73
C GLY A 57 6.82 11.65 -0.72
N GLY A 58 5.94 12.47 -0.15
CA GLY A 58 4.85 12.01 0.71
C GLY A 58 3.83 11.13 -0.03
N VAL A 59 3.59 11.39 -1.31
CA VAL A 59 2.73 10.53 -2.15
C VAL A 59 3.39 9.17 -2.33
N LEU A 60 4.68 9.13 -2.61
CA LEU A 60 5.43 7.87 -2.76
C LEU A 60 5.39 7.07 -1.45
N GLY A 61 5.60 7.72 -0.31
CA GLY A 61 5.47 7.08 1.00
C GLY A 61 4.06 6.54 1.26
N SER A 62 3.04 7.28 0.87
CA SER A 62 1.64 6.86 1.01
C SER A 62 1.30 5.66 0.12
N LEU A 63 1.82 5.60 -1.09
CA LEU A 63 1.64 4.44 -1.98
C LEU A 63 2.32 3.19 -1.41
N LEU A 64 3.49 3.35 -0.81
CA LEU A 64 4.20 2.27 -0.12
C LEU A 64 3.39 1.75 1.07
N GLU A 65 2.84 2.65 1.88
CA GLU A 65 1.97 2.30 3.00
C GLU A 65 0.70 1.60 2.52
N CYS A 66 0.08 2.10 1.46
CA CYS A 66 -1.12 1.50 0.88
C CYS A 66 -0.86 0.07 0.41
N ALA A 67 0.24 -0.16 -0.32
CA ALA A 67 0.61 -1.49 -0.79
C ALA A 67 0.85 -2.46 0.37
N ALA A 68 1.51 -2.00 1.42
CA ALA A 68 1.77 -2.79 2.62
C ALA A 68 0.46 -3.15 3.35
N SER A 69 -0.45 -2.18 3.52
CA SER A 69 -1.76 -2.39 4.15
C SER A 69 -2.62 -3.36 3.36
N MET A 70 -2.69 -3.18 2.04
CA MET A 70 -3.50 -4.05 1.17
C MET A 70 -2.98 -5.48 1.16
N MET A 71 -1.67 -5.67 1.19
CA MET A 71 -1.07 -7.00 1.28
C MET A 71 -1.46 -7.70 2.59
N LEU A 72 -1.41 -6.99 3.72
CA LEU A 72 -1.82 -7.55 5.02
C LEU A 72 -3.31 -7.90 5.05
N LEU A 73 -4.16 -7.05 4.51
CA LEU A 73 -5.60 -7.30 4.41
C LEU A 73 -5.89 -8.51 3.52
N ASP A 74 -5.16 -8.65 2.42
CA ASP A 74 -5.31 -9.79 1.51
C ASP A 74 -4.92 -11.12 2.17
N LYS A 75 -3.84 -11.11 2.95
CA LYS A 75 -3.34 -12.31 3.65
C LYS A 75 -4.12 -12.65 4.92
N ASN A 76 -4.97 -11.76 5.39
CA ASN A 76 -5.76 -11.95 6.62
C ASN A 76 -7.27 -11.80 6.33
N PRO A 77 -7.86 -12.74 5.57
CA PRO A 77 -9.26 -12.64 5.15
C PRO A 77 -10.27 -12.71 6.30
N GLN A 78 -9.86 -13.23 7.47
CA GLN A 78 -10.66 -13.22 8.70
C GLN A 78 -10.78 -11.81 9.32
N GLY A 79 -10.04 -10.86 8.81
CA GLY A 79 -10.09 -9.46 9.22
C GLY A 79 -9.01 -9.08 10.21
N VAL A 80 -8.26 -8.06 9.82
CA VAL A 80 -7.34 -7.30 10.67
C VAL A 80 -7.47 -5.84 10.28
N THR A 81 -7.17 -4.95 11.19
CA THR A 81 -6.99 -3.53 10.90
C THR A 81 -5.52 -3.18 11.11
N PRO A 82 -4.74 -3.03 10.03
CA PRO A 82 -3.35 -2.62 10.16
C PRO A 82 -3.29 -1.15 10.57
N ARG A 83 -2.59 -0.87 11.66
CA ARG A 83 -2.28 0.50 12.09
C ARG A 83 -0.80 0.77 11.93
N LEU A 84 -0.45 1.76 11.15
CA LEU A 84 0.94 2.15 10.92
C LEU A 84 1.62 2.55 12.22
N VAL A 85 2.75 1.94 12.51
CA VAL A 85 3.61 2.30 13.66
C VAL A 85 4.85 3.01 13.18
N ASN A 86 5.48 2.49 12.13
CA ASN A 86 6.70 3.04 11.59
C ASN A 86 6.82 2.74 10.10
N ILE A 87 7.38 3.69 9.37
CA ILE A 87 7.75 3.53 7.98
C ILE A 87 9.11 4.18 7.73
N ASP A 88 10.04 3.41 7.19
CA ASP A 88 11.34 3.89 6.73
C ASP A 88 11.37 3.83 5.21
N VAL A 89 11.53 4.96 4.57
CA VAL A 89 11.51 5.07 3.10
C VAL A 89 12.88 5.44 2.57
N ASP A 90 13.35 4.69 1.60
CA ASP A 90 14.51 5.04 0.78
C ASP A 90 14.04 5.49 -0.60
N TYR A 91 14.30 6.73 -0.95
CA TYR A 91 14.01 7.29 -2.27
C TYR A 91 15.22 7.07 -3.17
N LEU A 92 15.10 6.15 -4.12
CA LEU A 92 16.21 5.69 -4.94
C LEU A 92 16.32 6.45 -6.25
N ARG A 93 15.19 6.87 -6.81
CA ARG A 93 15.09 7.59 -8.09
C ARG A 93 13.95 8.58 -8.03
N THR A 94 14.01 9.59 -8.88
CA THR A 94 12.91 10.53 -9.06
C THR A 94 11.65 9.80 -9.55
N GLY A 95 10.54 9.94 -8.84
CA GLY A 95 9.24 9.51 -9.31
C GLY A 95 8.69 10.52 -10.31
N ARG A 96 8.58 10.14 -11.58
CA ARG A 96 8.00 11.01 -12.61
C ARG A 96 6.48 11.02 -12.51
N PRO A 97 5.78 12.04 -13.05
CA PRO A 97 4.31 12.09 -13.03
C PRO A 97 3.72 11.13 -14.07
N VAL A 98 3.96 9.86 -13.90
CA VAL A 98 3.47 8.76 -14.74
C VAL A 98 2.91 7.66 -13.87
N LYS A 99 2.25 6.68 -14.48
CA LYS A 99 1.72 5.51 -13.77
C LYS A 99 2.81 4.85 -12.93
N THR A 100 2.51 4.67 -11.66
CA THR A 100 3.42 4.09 -10.67
C THR A 100 2.80 2.85 -10.09
N TYR A 101 3.56 1.77 -10.03
CA TYR A 101 3.15 0.49 -9.47
C TYR A 101 3.69 0.33 -8.06
N ALA A 102 2.95 -0.41 -7.25
CA ALA A 102 3.32 -0.69 -5.88
C ALA A 102 3.04 -2.16 -5.53
N SER A 103 3.93 -2.76 -4.81
CA SER A 103 3.72 -4.09 -4.22
C SER A 103 4.40 -4.20 -2.87
N ALA A 104 4.00 -5.21 -2.10
CA ALA A 104 4.56 -5.47 -0.80
C ALA A 104 4.73 -6.96 -0.57
N SER A 105 5.67 -7.31 0.29
CA SER A 105 5.90 -8.67 0.75
C SER A 105 6.01 -8.72 2.26
N LEU A 106 5.49 -9.80 2.84
CA LEU A 106 5.54 -10.00 4.28
C LEU A 106 6.95 -10.43 4.69
N VAL A 107 7.55 -9.71 5.64
CA VAL A 107 8.80 -10.11 6.27
C VAL A 107 8.51 -11.01 7.47
N ARG A 108 7.58 -10.57 8.33
CA ARG A 108 7.18 -11.28 9.53
C ARG A 108 5.80 -10.82 9.98
N GLN A 109 4.97 -11.77 10.40
CA GLN A 109 3.72 -11.48 11.06
C GLN A 109 3.63 -12.23 12.38
N GLY A 110 3.58 -11.48 13.48
CA GLY A 110 3.25 -11.98 14.80
C GLY A 110 1.77 -11.77 15.11
N ARG A 111 1.39 -11.95 16.37
CA ARG A 111 -0.01 -11.75 16.81
C ARG A 111 -0.43 -10.28 16.76
N ARG A 112 0.49 -9.37 17.09
CA ARG A 112 0.22 -7.93 17.24
C ARG A 112 0.97 -7.05 16.27
N VAL A 113 2.11 -7.51 15.76
CA VAL A 113 3.01 -6.71 14.93
C VAL A 113 3.30 -7.45 13.63
N ALA A 114 3.23 -6.73 12.53
CA ALA A 114 3.68 -7.21 11.22
C ALA A 114 4.77 -6.29 10.68
N SER A 115 5.79 -6.90 10.09
CA SER A 115 6.85 -6.19 9.36
C SER A 115 6.75 -6.54 7.89
N VAL A 116 6.77 -5.52 7.05
CA VAL A 116 6.47 -5.60 5.62
C VAL A 116 7.54 -4.86 4.84
N LYS A 117 7.94 -5.38 3.70
CA LYS A 117 8.70 -4.64 2.68
C LYS A 117 7.77 -4.20 1.57
N ALA A 118 7.89 -2.96 1.14
CA ALA A 118 7.14 -2.43 0.01
C ALA A 118 8.07 -1.77 -1.00
N GLN A 119 7.66 -1.74 -2.25
CA GLN A 119 8.41 -1.09 -3.31
C GLN A 119 7.50 -0.43 -4.33
N LEU A 120 8.02 0.62 -4.95
CA LEU A 120 7.41 1.31 -6.07
C LEU A 120 8.30 1.21 -7.29
N TRP A 121 7.70 1.07 -8.46
CA TRP A 121 8.42 1.13 -9.73
C TRP A 121 7.57 1.78 -10.81
N GLN A 122 8.19 2.22 -11.87
CA GLN A 122 7.52 2.85 -13.02
C GLN A 122 7.84 2.11 -14.32
N GLU A 123 9.09 2.01 -14.69
CA GLU A 123 9.52 1.38 -15.94
C GLU A 123 9.71 -0.13 -15.79
N ALA A 124 10.45 -0.55 -14.76
CA ALA A 124 10.79 -1.94 -14.53
C ALA A 124 10.80 -2.24 -13.03
N ARG A 125 10.29 -3.40 -12.68
CA ARG A 125 10.15 -3.83 -11.28
C ARG A 125 11.50 -4.00 -10.58
N ASP A 126 12.54 -4.37 -11.30
CA ASP A 126 13.91 -4.50 -10.81
C ASP A 126 14.65 -3.15 -10.69
N ARG A 127 13.98 -2.04 -11.06
CA ARG A 127 14.48 -0.66 -10.89
C ARG A 127 13.50 0.16 -10.05
N PRO A 128 13.34 -0.15 -8.77
CA PRO A 128 12.41 0.58 -7.93
C PRO A 128 12.81 2.05 -7.80
N ILE A 129 11.81 2.92 -7.75
CA ILE A 129 12.01 4.35 -7.47
C ILE A 129 12.06 4.63 -5.98
N ALA A 130 11.39 3.81 -5.18
CA ALA A 130 11.40 3.89 -3.73
C ALA A 130 11.14 2.51 -3.14
N ILE A 131 11.71 2.27 -1.96
CA ILE A 131 11.48 1.08 -1.17
C ILE A 131 11.18 1.50 0.27
N ALA A 132 10.48 0.65 1.00
CA ALA A 132 10.19 0.92 2.40
C ALA A 132 10.19 -0.34 3.25
N ARG A 133 10.47 -0.15 4.52
CA ARG A 133 10.14 -1.08 5.60
C ARG A 133 9.01 -0.47 6.39
N VAL A 134 7.95 -1.23 6.57
CA VAL A 134 6.73 -0.74 7.21
C VAL A 134 6.39 -1.67 8.36
N GLN A 135 6.07 -1.10 9.51
CA GLN A 135 5.64 -1.86 10.68
C GLN A 135 4.22 -1.45 11.07
N PHE A 136 3.41 -2.44 11.36
CA PHE A 136 2.01 -2.27 11.75
C PHE A 136 1.72 -2.95 13.07
N LEU A 137 0.83 -2.33 13.85
CA LEU A 137 0.05 -3.04 14.85
C LEU A 137 -1.16 -3.65 14.15
N LEU A 138 -1.48 -4.88 14.52
CA LEU A 138 -2.62 -5.59 13.98
C LEU A 138 -3.75 -5.62 15.00
N ASP A 139 -4.81 -4.87 14.74
CA ASP A 139 -6.06 -4.98 15.49
C ASP A 139 -6.93 -6.03 14.80
N ARG A 140 -7.35 -7.04 15.55
CA ARG A 140 -8.19 -8.10 15.00
C ARG A 140 -9.66 -7.74 15.13
N THR A 141 -10.43 -7.98 14.05
CA THR A 141 -11.87 -7.77 14.05
C THR A 141 -12.54 -8.71 15.07
N GLY A 142 -13.53 -8.20 15.81
CA GLY A 142 -14.26 -8.95 16.83
C GLY A 142 -13.71 -8.86 18.24
N ARG A 143 -12.59 -8.15 18.47
CA ARG A 143 -12.23 -7.68 19.80
C ARG A 143 -12.99 -6.40 20.10
N THR A 144 -14.00 -6.50 20.92
CA THR A 144 -14.53 -5.33 21.60
C THR A 144 -13.43 -4.81 22.52
N ASP A 145 -13.00 -3.58 22.28
CA ASP A 145 -12.15 -2.85 23.23
C ASP A 145 -12.98 -2.55 24.48
N ALA A 146 -13.19 -3.58 25.30
CA ALA A 146 -13.90 -3.46 26.58
C ALA A 146 -12.97 -2.95 27.69
N ASN A 147 -11.82 -2.37 27.38
CA ASN A 147 -10.88 -1.83 28.36
C ASN A 147 -10.16 -0.59 27.81
N HIS A 148 -10.91 0.50 27.68
CA HIS A 148 -10.34 1.83 27.78
C HIS A 148 -10.88 2.46 29.07
N GLY A 149 -10.29 2.03 30.16
CA GLY A 149 -10.37 2.74 31.41
C GLY A 149 -9.09 3.51 31.62
#